data_d68bf8ed20de5d75b20dec7c5aad4305
#
_entry.id   d68bf8ed20de5d75b20dec7c5aad4305
#
_cell.length_a   1.000
_cell.length_b   1.000
_cell.length_c   1.000
_cell.angle_alpha   90.00
_cell.angle_beta   90.00
_cell.angle_gamma   90.00
#
_symmetry.space_group_name_H-M   'P 1'
#
loop_
_entity.id
_entity.type
_entity.pdbx_description
1 polymer ?
#
loop_
_entity_poly.entity_id
_entity_poly.type
_entity_poly.pdbx_seq_one_letter_code
_entity_poly.pdbx_strand_id
1 'polypeptide(L)'
;MLTKNKCKTLDCIVFGEIIYDIYDGIPQLGGAPLNYAWYLSQFGMEVLFISSVGKDKLGRQALEKIESNNLIFSSIAISDIKTGIAQISGTPENPEFIINKGVAWDKINLPHDISKYQAKYIYFGTLSQRTTFNQTSLKNLLKLKLKSSKMFDLNLRKDYHTKPIIEYSLKQSDFVKMNQVEFEYICKLLKIHSADDLLSVYDINTILITNGDKQVNLINKQTSMTALPPKSNTIDTIGAGDAFFATFTAGLIKNLPLNHILSKSCEIASYITETQGAIVNLPQNLKNLKY
;
A
#
# COMPACT_ATOMS: atom_id res chain seq x y z
N MET A 1 21.55 36.43 -0.15
CA MET A 1 21.41 35.37 0.86
C MET A 1 20.47 34.31 0.29
N LEU A 2 20.98 33.15 -0.09
CA LEU A 2 20.16 32.02 -0.55
C LEU A 2 19.43 31.46 0.68
N THR A 3 18.13 31.70 0.76
CA THR A 3 17.27 31.03 1.75
C THR A 3 17.43 29.52 1.55
N LYS A 4 18.09 28.83 2.49
CA LYS A 4 18.08 27.37 2.56
C LYS A 4 16.61 26.94 2.62
N ASN A 5 16.05 26.48 1.48
CA ASN A 5 14.74 25.82 1.46
C ASN A 5 14.81 24.67 2.47
N LYS A 6 14.18 24.84 3.64
CA LYS A 6 14.11 23.79 4.65
C LYS A 6 13.41 22.57 4.01
N CYS A 7 14.14 21.47 3.93
CA CYS A 7 13.58 20.20 3.48
C CYS A 7 12.48 19.77 4.48
N LYS A 8 11.27 19.55 4.00
CA LYS A 8 10.16 19.05 4.86
C LYS A 8 10.32 17.55 5.05
N THR A 9 10.32 17.09 6.30
CA THR A 9 10.35 15.65 6.61
C THR A 9 8.91 15.17 6.83
N LEU A 10 8.50 14.18 6.06
CA LEU A 10 7.22 13.50 6.12
C LEU A 10 7.39 12.14 6.82
N ASP A 11 6.28 11.57 7.26
CA ASP A 11 6.30 10.21 7.77
C ASP A 11 6.37 9.19 6.62
N CYS A 12 5.58 9.39 5.57
CA CYS A 12 5.57 8.46 4.44
C CYS A 12 5.35 9.17 3.10
N ILE A 13 6.03 8.69 2.05
CA ILE A 13 5.66 8.93 0.65
C ILE A 13 5.03 7.64 0.13
N VAL A 14 3.85 7.75 -0.46
CA VAL A 14 3.11 6.63 -1.07
C VAL A 14 3.07 6.84 -2.57
N PHE A 15 3.48 5.83 -3.34
CA PHE A 15 3.46 5.85 -4.80
C PHE A 15 2.59 4.73 -5.33
N GLY A 16 1.58 5.06 -6.13
CA GLY A 16 0.77 4.04 -6.79
C GLY A 16 -0.59 4.50 -7.29
N GLU A 17 -1.46 3.55 -7.58
CA GLU A 17 -2.71 3.74 -8.26
C GLU A 17 -3.82 4.30 -7.36
N ILE A 18 -4.71 5.11 -7.99
CA ILE A 18 -6.08 5.39 -7.58
C ILE A 18 -6.99 4.66 -8.57
N ILE A 19 -7.89 3.82 -8.07
CA ILE A 19 -8.77 3.02 -8.91
C ILE A 19 -10.17 3.01 -8.32
N TYR A 20 -11.18 2.89 -9.17
CA TYR A 20 -12.55 2.61 -8.74
C TYR A 20 -12.88 1.15 -9.01
N ASP A 21 -13.26 0.45 -7.98
CA ASP A 21 -13.82 -0.88 -8.06
C ASP A 21 -15.30 -0.77 -8.41
N ILE A 22 -15.74 -1.44 -9.48
CA ILE A 22 -17.14 -1.38 -9.94
C ILE A 22 -17.83 -2.69 -9.56
N TYR A 23 -18.73 -2.60 -8.60
CA TYR A 23 -19.65 -3.67 -8.19
C TYR A 23 -21.06 -3.35 -8.65
N ASP A 24 -21.65 -4.19 -9.47
CA ASP A 24 -23.03 -4.01 -9.97
C ASP A 24 -23.29 -2.60 -10.50
N GLY A 25 -22.29 -2.01 -11.17
CA GLY A 25 -22.35 -0.67 -11.71
C GLY A 25 -22.11 0.45 -10.69
N ILE A 26 -21.88 0.14 -9.42
CA ILE A 26 -21.62 1.12 -8.35
C ILE A 26 -20.10 1.30 -8.18
N PRO A 27 -19.54 2.50 -8.44
CA PRO A 27 -18.13 2.77 -8.27
C PRO A 27 -17.77 2.96 -6.79
N GLN A 28 -16.82 2.20 -6.31
CA GLN A 28 -16.22 2.33 -4.99
C GLN A 28 -14.76 2.77 -5.12
N LEU A 29 -14.40 3.86 -4.48
CA LEU A 29 -13.02 4.37 -4.51
C LEU A 29 -12.10 3.45 -3.73
N GLY A 30 -10.93 3.12 -4.33
CA GLY A 30 -9.93 2.24 -3.77
C GLY A 30 -8.59 2.34 -4.50
N GLY A 31 -7.85 1.26 -4.45
CA GLY A 31 -6.46 1.12 -4.86
C GLY A 31 -5.57 0.93 -3.63
N ALA A 32 -4.79 -0.15 -3.60
CA ALA A 32 -4.01 -0.49 -2.41
C ALA A 32 -3.12 0.66 -1.90
N PRO A 33 -2.43 1.44 -2.76
CA PRO A 33 -1.67 2.60 -2.30
C PRO A 33 -2.56 3.71 -1.69
N LEU A 34 -3.74 3.96 -2.26
CA LEU A 34 -4.69 4.93 -1.70
C LEU A 34 -5.23 4.45 -0.35
N ASN A 35 -5.64 3.18 -0.26
CA ASN A 35 -6.14 2.58 0.97
C ASN A 35 -5.09 2.67 2.08
N TYR A 36 -3.85 2.30 1.78
CA TYR A 36 -2.72 2.42 2.70
C TYR A 36 -2.51 3.87 3.17
N ALA A 37 -2.47 4.84 2.23
CA ALA A 37 -2.31 6.25 2.55
C ALA A 37 -3.47 6.78 3.41
N TRP A 38 -4.70 6.34 3.12
CA TRP A 38 -5.91 6.69 3.87
C TRP A 38 -5.82 6.27 5.33
N TYR A 39 -5.47 5.01 5.59
CA TYR A 39 -5.35 4.52 6.97
C TYR A 39 -4.16 5.15 7.69
N LEU A 40 -3.02 5.30 7.02
CA LEU A 40 -1.84 5.90 7.61
C LEU A 40 -2.10 7.35 8.07
N SER A 41 -2.84 8.12 7.28
CA SER A 41 -3.23 9.49 7.65
C SER A 41 -4.19 9.55 8.85
N GLN A 42 -5.08 8.55 9.01
CA GLN A 42 -5.98 8.47 10.15
C GLN A 42 -5.26 8.21 11.50
N PHE A 43 -4.04 7.66 11.45
CA PHE A 43 -3.17 7.53 12.62
C PHE A 43 -2.37 8.81 12.91
N GLY A 44 -2.66 9.90 12.18
CA GLY A 44 -2.02 11.21 12.35
C GLY A 44 -0.66 11.34 11.67
N MET A 45 -0.35 10.47 10.69
CA MET A 45 0.91 10.54 9.94
C MET A 45 0.83 11.55 8.80
N GLU A 46 1.93 12.29 8.56
CA GLU A 46 2.09 13.16 7.40
C GLU A 46 2.44 12.33 6.16
N VAL A 47 1.47 12.20 5.25
CA VAL A 47 1.58 11.38 4.04
C VAL A 47 1.64 12.25 2.80
N LEU A 48 2.57 11.98 1.89
CA LEU A 48 2.59 12.50 0.53
C LEU A 48 2.19 11.38 -0.43
N PHE A 49 0.99 11.47 -0.99
CA PHE A 49 0.52 10.47 -1.95
C PHE A 49 0.75 10.93 -3.39
N ILE A 50 1.53 10.17 -4.13
CA ILE A 50 1.90 10.42 -5.54
C ILE A 50 1.12 9.48 -6.44
N SER A 51 0.21 10.03 -7.23
CA SER A 51 -0.68 9.29 -8.12
C SER A 51 -1.11 10.14 -9.31
N SER A 52 -2.06 9.64 -10.10
CA SER A 52 -2.72 10.38 -11.18
C SER A 52 -4.17 9.93 -11.33
N VAL A 53 -5.06 10.90 -11.56
CA VAL A 53 -6.49 10.70 -11.88
C VAL A 53 -6.85 11.39 -13.17
N GLY A 54 -7.98 11.01 -13.77
CA GLY A 54 -8.50 11.66 -14.97
C GLY A 54 -9.21 12.99 -14.66
N LYS A 55 -9.29 13.85 -15.68
CA LYS A 55 -10.13 15.06 -15.67
C LYS A 55 -11.60 14.68 -15.94
N ASP A 56 -12.12 13.73 -15.18
CA ASP A 56 -13.46 13.20 -15.30
C ASP A 56 -14.21 13.24 -13.96
N LYS A 57 -15.45 12.75 -13.94
CA LYS A 57 -16.30 12.75 -12.73
C LYS A 57 -15.65 11.93 -11.60
N LEU A 58 -15.13 10.73 -11.91
CA LEU A 58 -14.51 9.85 -10.91
C LEU A 58 -13.23 10.48 -10.34
N GLY A 59 -12.41 11.11 -11.19
CA GLY A 59 -11.20 11.78 -10.73
C GLY A 59 -11.51 12.95 -9.77
N ARG A 60 -12.52 13.75 -10.06
CA ARG A 60 -12.96 14.83 -9.15
C ARG A 60 -13.46 14.28 -7.82
N GLN A 61 -14.31 13.25 -7.85
CA GLN A 61 -14.81 12.60 -6.63
C GLN A 61 -13.69 11.99 -5.78
N ALA A 62 -12.67 11.40 -6.42
CA ALA A 62 -11.51 10.89 -5.71
C ALA A 62 -10.74 12.00 -4.99
N LEU A 63 -10.48 13.12 -5.66
CA LEU A 63 -9.78 14.27 -5.07
C LEU A 63 -10.55 14.86 -3.90
N GLU A 64 -11.86 15.09 -4.04
CA GLU A 64 -12.74 15.60 -2.99
C GLU A 64 -12.73 14.65 -1.75
N LYS A 65 -12.79 13.34 -1.98
CA LYS A 65 -12.75 12.35 -0.90
C LYS A 65 -11.41 12.33 -0.18
N ILE A 66 -10.30 12.41 -0.92
CA ILE A 66 -8.94 12.42 -0.37
C ILE A 66 -8.70 13.70 0.42
N GLU A 67 -9.14 14.86 -0.11
CA GLU A 67 -9.02 16.15 0.56
C GLU A 67 -9.76 16.16 1.90
N SER A 68 -10.96 15.59 1.95
CA SER A 68 -11.76 15.49 3.18
C SER A 68 -11.07 14.72 4.31
N ASN A 69 -10.05 13.94 4.00
CA ASN A 69 -9.26 13.15 4.97
C ASN A 69 -7.89 13.77 5.28
N ASN A 70 -7.64 15.02 4.89
CA ASN A 70 -6.38 15.73 5.14
C ASN A 70 -5.12 15.03 4.59
N LEU A 71 -5.24 14.19 3.56
CA LEU A 71 -4.10 13.65 2.83
C LEU A 71 -3.40 14.75 2.03
N ILE A 72 -2.09 14.66 1.89
CA ILE A 72 -1.32 15.54 1.00
C ILE A 72 -1.57 15.10 -0.46
N PHE A 73 -2.63 15.65 -1.06
CA PHE A 73 -3.08 15.24 -2.40
C PHE A 73 -2.54 16.12 -3.55
N SER A 74 -1.88 17.22 -3.25
CA SER A 74 -1.30 18.15 -4.25
C SER A 74 -0.32 17.48 -5.23
N SER A 75 0.13 16.28 -4.93
CA SER A 75 0.98 15.45 -5.79
C SER A 75 0.19 14.44 -6.64
N ILE A 76 -1.14 14.52 -6.63
CA ILE A 76 -2.00 13.74 -7.52
C ILE A 76 -2.19 14.54 -8.79
N ALA A 77 -1.59 14.07 -9.90
CA ALA A 77 -1.70 14.71 -11.19
C ALA A 77 -3.11 14.53 -11.78
N ILE A 78 -3.63 15.59 -12.42
CA ILE A 78 -4.88 15.51 -13.20
C ILE A 78 -4.50 15.33 -14.68
N SER A 79 -4.95 14.24 -15.29
CA SER A 79 -4.63 13.83 -16.66
C SER A 79 -5.85 13.93 -17.57
N ASP A 80 -5.63 14.13 -18.87
CA ASP A 80 -6.68 13.96 -19.88
C ASP A 80 -7.05 12.48 -20.14
N ILE A 81 -6.26 11.54 -19.61
CA ILE A 81 -6.54 10.10 -19.64
C ILE A 81 -7.55 9.79 -18.52
N LYS A 82 -8.51 8.91 -18.78
CA LYS A 82 -9.57 8.57 -17.82
C LYS A 82 -9.04 8.00 -16.52
N THR A 83 -9.76 8.26 -15.42
CA THR A 83 -9.52 7.63 -14.11
C THR A 83 -9.61 6.10 -14.22
N GLY A 84 -8.74 5.40 -13.49
CA GLY A 84 -8.68 3.95 -13.49
C GLY A 84 -9.93 3.32 -12.89
N ILE A 85 -10.40 2.25 -13.54
CA ILE A 85 -11.48 1.39 -13.02
C ILE A 85 -11.08 -0.08 -13.08
N ALA A 86 -11.57 -0.86 -12.13
CA ALA A 86 -11.58 -2.30 -12.13
C ALA A 86 -13.01 -2.79 -12.12
N GLN A 87 -13.39 -3.62 -13.08
CA GLN A 87 -14.63 -4.37 -13.05
C GLN A 87 -14.43 -5.57 -12.13
N ILE A 88 -15.29 -5.72 -11.16
CA ILE A 88 -15.27 -6.88 -10.26
C ILE A 88 -16.44 -7.79 -10.64
N SER A 89 -16.13 -9.05 -10.86
CA SER A 89 -17.07 -10.13 -11.16
C SER A 89 -16.70 -11.37 -10.36
N GLY A 90 -17.50 -12.43 -10.46
CA GLY A 90 -17.29 -13.65 -9.67
C GLY A 90 -18.08 -13.64 -8.36
N THR A 91 -17.67 -14.48 -7.42
CA THR A 91 -18.30 -14.56 -6.09
C THR A 91 -17.47 -13.82 -5.04
N PRO A 92 -18.05 -13.44 -3.89
CA PRO A 92 -17.29 -12.82 -2.81
C PRO A 92 -16.08 -13.65 -2.36
N GLU A 93 -16.16 -14.98 -2.45
CA GLU A 93 -15.08 -15.92 -2.10
C GLU A 93 -14.00 -16.01 -3.17
N ASN A 94 -14.37 -15.74 -4.45
CA ASN A 94 -13.43 -15.80 -5.58
C ASN A 94 -13.68 -14.63 -6.56
N PRO A 95 -13.34 -13.39 -6.15
CA PRO A 95 -13.54 -12.20 -6.98
C PRO A 95 -12.57 -12.18 -8.16
N GLU A 96 -13.10 -11.87 -9.32
CA GLU A 96 -12.30 -11.63 -10.52
C GLU A 96 -12.20 -10.13 -10.81
N PHE A 97 -10.97 -9.64 -11.01
CA PHE A 97 -10.69 -8.23 -11.29
C PHE A 97 -10.26 -8.06 -12.75
N ILE A 98 -10.99 -7.25 -13.51
CA ILE A 98 -10.59 -6.79 -14.85
C ILE A 98 -10.21 -5.32 -14.73
N ILE A 99 -8.92 -5.04 -14.69
CA ILE A 99 -8.38 -3.70 -14.49
C ILE A 99 -8.07 -3.08 -15.84
N ASN A 100 -8.71 -1.96 -16.17
CA ASN A 100 -8.52 -1.26 -17.43
C ASN A 100 -7.05 -0.81 -17.60
N LYS A 101 -6.54 -0.91 -18.83
CA LYS A 101 -5.24 -0.39 -19.24
C LYS A 101 -5.38 0.97 -19.91
N GLY A 102 -4.29 1.74 -19.98
CA GLY A 102 -4.29 3.05 -20.60
C GLY A 102 -5.10 4.09 -19.81
N VAL A 103 -5.03 4.02 -18.49
CA VAL A 103 -5.72 4.91 -17.56
C VAL A 103 -4.74 5.91 -16.91
N ALA A 104 -5.26 6.92 -16.21
CA ALA A 104 -4.47 8.03 -15.69
C ALA A 104 -3.27 7.57 -14.83
N TRP A 105 -3.46 6.62 -13.93
CA TRP A 105 -2.38 6.11 -13.08
C TRP A 105 -1.37 5.20 -13.81
N ASP A 106 -1.55 4.90 -15.09
CA ASP A 106 -0.50 4.27 -15.91
C ASP A 106 0.66 5.23 -16.23
N LYS A 107 0.49 6.52 -15.93
CA LYS A 107 1.49 7.60 -16.07
C LYS A 107 1.54 8.46 -14.81
N ILE A 108 2.20 7.97 -13.76
CA ILE A 108 2.41 8.70 -12.52
C ILE A 108 3.69 9.54 -12.63
N ASN A 109 3.56 10.84 -12.75
CA ASN A 109 4.69 11.77 -12.72
C ASN A 109 5.10 12.06 -11.27
N LEU A 110 6.40 12.18 -11.04
CA LEU A 110 6.89 12.73 -9.79
C LEU A 110 6.67 14.24 -9.76
N PRO A 111 6.27 14.82 -8.60
CA PRO A 111 6.20 16.26 -8.45
C PRO A 111 7.55 16.92 -8.72
N HIS A 112 7.55 18.09 -9.37
CA HIS A 112 8.79 18.82 -9.68
C HIS A 112 9.61 19.16 -8.44
N ASP A 113 8.96 19.35 -7.32
CA ASP A 113 9.58 19.71 -6.04
C ASP A 113 9.78 18.52 -5.10
N ILE A 114 9.69 17.27 -5.59
CA ILE A 114 9.86 16.05 -4.80
C ILE A 114 11.19 16.03 -4.01
N SER A 115 12.20 16.72 -4.49
CA SER A 115 13.49 16.87 -3.81
C SER A 115 13.41 17.66 -2.49
N LYS A 116 12.38 18.50 -2.31
CA LYS A 116 12.14 19.27 -1.08
C LYS A 116 11.58 18.43 0.07
N TYR A 117 11.09 17.23 -0.23
CA TYR A 117 10.54 16.33 0.77
C TYR A 117 11.54 15.24 1.12
N GLN A 118 11.67 14.92 2.39
CA GLN A 118 12.26 13.70 2.91
C GLN A 118 11.13 12.87 3.52
N ALA A 119 11.29 11.55 3.61
CA ALA A 119 10.33 10.71 4.29
C ALA A 119 11.05 9.63 5.10
N LYS A 120 10.43 9.19 6.21
CA LYS A 120 10.94 8.03 6.97
C LYS A 120 10.71 6.75 6.17
N TYR A 121 9.54 6.64 5.52
CA TYR A 121 9.14 5.48 4.75
C TYR A 121 8.68 5.85 3.34
N ILE A 122 8.85 4.91 2.41
CA ILE A 122 8.26 4.96 1.06
C ILE A 122 7.48 3.68 0.86
N TYR A 123 6.20 3.82 0.54
CA TYR A 123 5.35 2.69 0.18
C TYR A 123 5.16 2.61 -1.35
N PHE A 124 5.18 1.39 -1.88
CA PHE A 124 4.83 1.07 -3.26
C PHE A 124 4.34 -0.37 -3.38
N GLY A 125 3.55 -0.63 -4.43
CA GLY A 125 3.02 -1.95 -4.75
C GLY A 125 3.45 -2.45 -6.13
N THR A 126 2.99 -3.65 -6.49
CA THR A 126 3.31 -4.29 -7.78
C THR A 126 2.49 -3.70 -8.92
N LEU A 127 1.18 -3.48 -8.74
CA LEU A 127 0.25 -3.15 -9.81
C LEU A 127 0.60 -1.86 -10.55
N SER A 128 0.98 -0.80 -9.84
CA SER A 128 1.37 0.48 -10.45
C SER A 128 2.61 0.36 -11.34
N GLN A 129 3.42 -0.68 -11.19
CA GLN A 129 4.62 -0.94 -11.97
C GLN A 129 4.35 -1.65 -13.32
N ARG A 130 3.09 -1.87 -13.68
CA ARG A 130 2.74 -2.58 -14.95
C ARG A 130 3.17 -1.82 -16.21
N THR A 131 3.50 -0.53 -16.11
CA THR A 131 4.04 0.26 -17.22
C THR A 131 5.50 0.63 -17.01
N THR A 132 6.27 0.68 -18.11
CA THR A 132 7.67 1.11 -18.08
C THR A 132 7.83 2.56 -17.60
N PHE A 133 6.83 3.40 -17.86
CA PHE A 133 6.79 4.78 -17.37
C PHE A 133 6.82 4.82 -15.83
N ASN A 134 5.90 4.11 -15.19
CA ASN A 134 5.82 4.06 -13.72
C ASN A 134 7.03 3.35 -13.09
N GLN A 135 7.55 2.31 -13.74
CA GLN A 135 8.80 1.69 -13.29
C GLN A 135 9.95 2.71 -13.25
N THR A 136 10.04 3.58 -14.27
CA THR A 136 11.06 4.63 -14.32
C THR A 136 10.81 5.69 -13.24
N SER A 137 9.57 6.16 -13.07
CA SER A 137 9.19 7.11 -12.03
C SER A 137 9.50 6.58 -10.63
N LEU A 138 9.12 5.32 -10.34
CA LEU A 138 9.43 4.69 -9.05
C LEU A 138 10.94 4.54 -8.84
N LYS A 139 11.69 4.06 -9.83
CA LYS A 139 13.16 3.98 -9.75
C LYS A 139 13.80 5.33 -9.40
N ASN A 140 13.33 6.40 -10.03
CA ASN A 140 13.81 7.74 -9.74
C ASN A 140 13.45 8.20 -8.32
N LEU A 141 12.22 7.93 -7.86
CA LEU A 141 11.80 8.22 -6.49
C LEU A 141 12.69 7.51 -5.47
N LEU A 142 12.90 6.19 -5.63
CA LEU A 142 13.70 5.39 -4.70
C LEU A 142 15.17 5.86 -4.67
N LYS A 143 15.74 6.24 -5.82
CA LYS A 143 17.10 6.82 -5.91
C LYS A 143 17.20 8.16 -5.18
N LEU A 144 16.20 9.03 -5.30
CA LEU A 144 16.18 10.32 -4.62
C LEU A 144 16.02 10.20 -3.10
N LYS A 145 15.48 9.08 -2.62
CA LYS A 145 15.07 8.85 -1.21
C LYS A 145 15.81 7.67 -0.58
N LEU A 146 17.10 7.55 -0.82
CA LEU A 146 17.95 6.43 -0.35
C LEU A 146 17.88 6.19 1.16
N LYS A 147 17.71 7.25 1.97
CA LYS A 147 17.66 7.15 3.44
C LYS A 147 16.30 6.71 4.00
N SER A 148 15.27 6.69 3.18
CA SER A 148 13.94 6.22 3.59
C SER A 148 13.91 4.69 3.61
N SER A 149 13.21 4.09 4.58
CA SER A 149 12.89 2.66 4.53
C SER A 149 11.76 2.39 3.53
N LYS A 150 11.84 1.30 2.79
CA LYS A 150 10.93 0.95 1.69
C LYS A 150 9.97 -0.14 2.14
N MET A 151 8.68 0.17 2.03
CA MET A 151 7.56 -0.68 2.36
C MET A 151 6.95 -1.21 1.04
N PHE A 152 7.14 -2.48 0.74
CA PHE A 152 6.63 -3.10 -0.47
C PHE A 152 5.44 -4.01 -0.16
N ASP A 153 4.31 -3.70 -0.76
CA ASP A 153 3.15 -4.60 -0.77
C ASP A 153 3.13 -5.38 -2.09
N LEU A 154 3.30 -6.70 -1.98
CA LEU A 154 3.34 -7.57 -3.16
C LEU A 154 2.03 -7.50 -3.92
N ASN A 155 0.90 -7.70 -3.25
CA ASN A 155 -0.47 -7.48 -3.70
C ASN A 155 -0.70 -7.79 -5.19
N LEU A 156 -0.44 -9.04 -5.57
CA LEU A 156 -0.46 -9.49 -6.96
C LEU A 156 -1.87 -9.43 -7.55
N ARG A 157 -1.98 -8.97 -8.78
CA ARG A 157 -3.20 -8.95 -9.56
C ARG A 157 -2.98 -9.65 -10.89
N LYS A 158 -3.52 -10.88 -11.05
CA LYS A 158 -3.43 -11.69 -12.29
C LYS A 158 -2.11 -11.46 -13.06
N ASP A 159 -2.20 -11.11 -14.33
CA ASP A 159 -1.08 -10.96 -15.25
C ASP A 159 -0.45 -9.55 -15.27
N TYR A 160 -0.70 -8.72 -14.25
CA TYR A 160 -0.15 -7.36 -14.19
C TYR A 160 1.22 -7.27 -13.54
N HIS A 161 1.86 -8.42 -13.27
CA HIS A 161 3.20 -8.52 -12.71
C HIS A 161 4.11 -9.37 -13.58
N THR A 162 5.42 -9.20 -13.44
CA THR A 162 6.43 -10.03 -14.08
C THR A 162 7.52 -10.36 -13.07
N LYS A 163 8.24 -11.47 -13.30
CA LYS A 163 9.37 -11.84 -12.43
C LYS A 163 10.38 -10.71 -12.25
N PRO A 164 10.82 -9.96 -13.29
CA PRO A 164 11.75 -8.83 -13.13
C PRO A 164 11.21 -7.71 -12.24
N ILE A 165 9.89 -7.40 -12.29
CA ILE A 165 9.26 -6.39 -11.41
C ILE A 165 9.33 -6.85 -9.96
N ILE A 166 8.98 -8.11 -9.69
CA ILE A 166 9.01 -8.69 -8.34
C ILE A 166 10.44 -8.69 -7.79
N GLU A 167 11.41 -9.22 -8.55
CA GLU A 167 12.81 -9.26 -8.12
C GLU A 167 13.40 -7.87 -7.86
N TYR A 168 13.09 -6.91 -8.74
CA TYR A 168 13.51 -5.52 -8.54
C TYR A 168 12.90 -4.96 -7.25
N SER A 169 11.60 -5.13 -7.04
CA SER A 169 10.90 -4.60 -5.88
C SER A 169 11.42 -5.21 -4.58
N LEU A 170 11.63 -6.52 -4.52
CA LEU A 170 12.23 -7.20 -3.37
C LEU A 170 13.62 -6.66 -3.05
N LYS A 171 14.49 -6.49 -4.06
CA LYS A 171 15.84 -5.92 -3.90
C LYS A 171 15.87 -4.47 -3.38
N GLN A 172 14.78 -3.74 -3.55
CA GLN A 172 14.69 -2.36 -3.08
C GLN A 172 14.03 -2.24 -1.71
N SER A 173 13.50 -3.33 -1.13
CA SER A 173 12.58 -3.26 -0.01
C SER A 173 13.24 -3.64 1.31
N ASP A 174 12.94 -2.86 2.36
CA ASP A 174 13.30 -3.17 3.73
C ASP A 174 12.19 -3.99 4.42
N PHE A 175 10.95 -3.70 4.09
CA PHE A 175 9.76 -4.38 4.62
C PHE A 175 8.91 -4.88 3.46
N VAL A 176 8.50 -6.14 3.52
CA VAL A 176 7.67 -6.76 2.50
C VAL A 176 6.44 -7.36 3.14
N LYS A 177 5.26 -7.02 2.63
CA LYS A 177 4.00 -7.65 3.01
C LYS A 177 3.45 -8.43 1.83
N MET A 178 2.96 -9.62 2.12
CA MET A 178 2.28 -10.51 1.18
C MET A 178 1.28 -11.38 1.93
N ASN A 179 0.34 -11.99 1.21
CA ASN A 179 -0.49 -13.04 1.78
C ASN A 179 0.16 -14.43 1.59
N GLN A 180 -0.41 -15.46 2.21
CA GLN A 180 0.11 -16.83 2.16
C GLN A 180 0.17 -17.38 0.72
N VAL A 181 -0.84 -17.12 -0.10
CA VAL A 181 -0.90 -17.57 -1.50
C VAL A 181 0.19 -16.88 -2.33
N GLU A 182 0.38 -15.60 -2.12
CA GLU A 182 1.45 -14.82 -2.77
C GLU A 182 2.83 -15.31 -2.34
N PHE A 183 3.02 -15.63 -1.06
CA PHE A 183 4.28 -16.19 -0.56
C PHE A 183 4.61 -17.51 -1.26
N GLU A 184 3.67 -18.44 -1.33
CA GLU A 184 3.84 -19.72 -2.03
C GLU A 184 4.14 -19.52 -3.51
N TYR A 185 3.46 -18.57 -4.16
CA TYR A 185 3.69 -18.22 -5.56
C TYR A 185 5.12 -17.70 -5.79
N ILE A 186 5.61 -16.74 -4.98
CA ILE A 186 6.97 -16.22 -5.18
C ILE A 186 8.05 -17.22 -4.79
N CYS A 187 7.83 -18.07 -3.80
CA CYS A 187 8.73 -19.16 -3.50
C CYS A 187 8.95 -20.07 -4.71
N LYS A 188 7.87 -20.46 -5.38
CA LYS A 188 7.93 -21.23 -6.62
C LYS A 188 8.58 -20.46 -7.77
N LEU A 189 8.20 -19.20 -7.98
CA LEU A 189 8.69 -18.35 -9.07
C LEU A 189 10.20 -18.09 -8.97
N LEU A 190 10.69 -17.86 -7.75
CA LEU A 190 12.06 -17.47 -7.46
C LEU A 190 12.95 -18.63 -7.04
N LYS A 191 12.38 -19.84 -6.89
CA LYS A 191 13.07 -21.04 -6.38
C LYS A 191 13.64 -20.82 -4.97
N ILE A 192 12.85 -20.23 -4.10
CA ILE A 192 13.13 -19.95 -2.70
C ILE A 192 12.31 -20.94 -1.85
N HIS A 193 12.84 -21.42 -0.74
CA HIS A 193 12.23 -22.51 0.03
C HIS A 193 11.62 -22.03 1.35
N SER A 194 12.01 -20.84 1.83
CA SER A 194 11.56 -20.30 3.12
C SER A 194 11.53 -18.78 3.13
N ALA A 195 10.89 -18.21 4.14
CA ALA A 195 10.94 -16.77 4.39
C ALA A 195 12.35 -16.30 4.77
N ASP A 196 13.11 -17.14 5.48
CA ASP A 196 14.52 -16.86 5.85
C ASP A 196 15.42 -16.78 4.61
N ASP A 197 15.19 -17.65 3.62
CA ASP A 197 15.89 -17.55 2.33
C ASP A 197 15.54 -16.23 1.64
N LEU A 198 14.25 -15.84 1.65
CA LEU A 198 13.80 -14.59 1.02
C LEU A 198 14.43 -13.36 1.70
N LEU A 199 14.49 -13.33 3.04
CA LEU A 199 15.19 -12.30 3.81
C LEU A 199 16.66 -12.20 3.39
N SER A 200 17.34 -13.36 3.29
CA SER A 200 18.78 -13.43 3.04
C SER A 200 19.13 -13.06 1.60
N VAL A 201 18.41 -13.59 0.61
CA VAL A 201 18.68 -13.40 -0.83
C VAL A 201 18.47 -11.96 -1.27
N TYR A 202 17.45 -11.29 -0.68
CA TYR A 202 17.08 -9.93 -1.08
C TYR A 202 17.46 -8.85 -0.06
N ASP A 203 18.12 -9.23 1.03
CA ASP A 203 18.52 -8.35 2.15
C ASP A 203 17.33 -7.58 2.77
N ILE A 204 16.18 -8.23 2.86
CA ILE A 204 14.98 -7.69 3.46
C ILE A 204 15.11 -7.69 4.98
N ASN A 205 14.65 -6.65 5.66
CA ASN A 205 14.68 -6.58 7.12
C ASN A 205 13.51 -7.34 7.77
N THR A 206 12.30 -7.24 7.19
CA THR A 206 11.09 -7.85 7.77
C THR A 206 10.13 -8.29 6.68
N ILE A 207 9.60 -9.49 6.82
CA ILE A 207 8.52 -10.03 5.99
C ILE A 207 7.27 -10.21 6.87
N LEU A 208 6.13 -9.78 6.34
CA LEU A 208 4.80 -9.95 6.91
C LEU A 208 4.00 -10.87 5.99
N ILE A 209 3.57 -12.03 6.51
CA ILE A 209 2.75 -12.99 5.76
C ILE A 209 1.38 -13.05 6.42
N THR A 210 0.36 -12.54 5.76
CA THR A 210 -1.03 -12.57 6.21
C THR A 210 -1.75 -13.81 5.65
N ASN A 211 -2.72 -14.36 6.38
CA ASN A 211 -3.47 -15.54 5.95
C ASN A 211 -4.96 -15.44 6.34
N GLY A 212 -5.63 -14.39 5.85
CA GLY A 212 -7.04 -14.15 6.12
C GLY A 212 -7.34 -14.05 7.62
N ASP A 213 -8.29 -14.84 8.08
CA ASP A 213 -8.69 -14.98 9.49
C ASP A 213 -7.77 -15.91 10.33
N LYS A 214 -6.78 -16.50 9.67
CA LYS A 214 -5.78 -17.34 10.30
C LYS A 214 -4.66 -16.49 10.88
N GLN A 215 -3.52 -17.13 11.16
CA GLN A 215 -2.36 -16.44 11.70
C GLN A 215 -1.70 -15.47 10.72
N VAL A 216 -1.14 -14.42 11.28
CA VAL A 216 -0.20 -13.52 10.60
C VAL A 216 1.19 -13.78 11.15
N ASN A 217 2.17 -13.93 10.26
CA ASN A 217 3.56 -14.14 10.62
C ASN A 217 4.38 -12.88 10.32
N LEU A 218 5.15 -12.44 11.30
CA LEU A 218 6.22 -11.45 11.15
C LEU A 218 7.54 -12.21 11.28
N ILE A 219 8.39 -12.12 10.27
CA ILE A 219 9.69 -12.80 10.23
C ILE A 219 10.75 -11.75 9.91
N ASN A 220 11.78 -11.65 10.73
CA ASN A 220 12.94 -10.83 10.48
C ASN A 220 14.22 -11.58 10.88
N LYS A 221 15.39 -10.99 10.61
CA LYS A 221 16.70 -11.63 10.87
C LYS A 221 16.94 -11.99 12.34
N GLN A 222 16.15 -11.50 13.29
CA GLN A 222 16.37 -11.67 14.75
C GLN A 222 15.27 -12.45 15.43
N THR A 223 14.04 -12.38 14.91
CA THR A 223 12.86 -12.96 15.57
C THR A 223 11.79 -13.37 14.56
N SER A 224 11.00 -14.35 14.96
CA SER A 224 9.75 -14.70 14.31
C SER A 224 8.62 -14.56 15.33
N MET A 225 7.54 -13.89 14.93
CA MET A 225 6.36 -13.66 15.77
C MET A 225 5.10 -14.03 15.00
N THR A 226 4.11 -14.50 15.71
CA THR A 226 2.79 -14.85 15.16
C THR A 226 1.71 -14.13 15.94
N ALA A 227 0.71 -13.59 15.25
CA ALA A 227 -0.51 -13.09 15.85
C ALA A 227 -1.74 -13.71 15.18
N LEU A 228 -2.81 -13.86 15.96
CA LEU A 228 -4.12 -14.28 15.46
C LEU A 228 -5.01 -13.06 15.33
N PRO A 229 -5.61 -12.79 14.16
CA PRO A 229 -6.62 -11.77 14.02
C PRO A 229 -7.81 -12.04 14.95
N PRO A 230 -8.41 -11.02 15.58
CA PRO A 230 -9.68 -11.18 16.27
C PRO A 230 -10.75 -11.75 15.34
N LYS A 231 -11.68 -12.52 15.89
CA LYS A 231 -12.86 -12.98 15.14
C LYS A 231 -13.69 -11.78 14.70
N SER A 232 -14.12 -11.76 13.46
CA SER A 232 -14.95 -10.69 12.87
C SER A 232 -16.17 -11.30 12.15
N ASN A 233 -17.24 -10.54 12.09
CA ASN A 233 -18.39 -10.83 11.23
C ASN A 233 -18.10 -10.26 9.84
N THR A 234 -17.31 -10.98 9.05
CA THR A 234 -16.81 -10.52 7.75
C THR A 234 -17.92 -10.21 6.77
N ILE A 235 -17.97 -8.97 6.32
CA ILE A 235 -18.86 -8.46 5.27
C ILE A 235 -18.08 -8.31 3.96
N ASP A 236 -16.86 -7.71 4.04
CA ASP A 236 -16.00 -7.44 2.89
C ASP A 236 -14.53 -7.53 3.33
N THR A 237 -13.68 -8.13 2.52
CA THR A 237 -12.25 -8.27 2.84
C THR A 237 -11.36 -7.23 2.15
N ILE A 238 -11.97 -6.38 1.30
CA ILE A 238 -11.21 -5.39 0.51
C ILE A 238 -10.65 -4.31 1.43
N GLY A 239 -9.37 -3.99 1.24
CA GLY A 239 -8.65 -2.99 2.03
C GLY A 239 -8.15 -3.45 3.40
N ALA A 240 -8.53 -4.64 3.90
CA ALA A 240 -8.06 -5.15 5.19
C ALA A 240 -6.53 -5.33 5.23
N GLY A 241 -5.94 -5.88 4.16
CA GLY A 241 -4.49 -6.02 4.03
C GLY A 241 -3.76 -4.68 3.97
N ASP A 242 -4.36 -3.68 3.34
CA ASP A 242 -3.80 -2.33 3.23
C ASP A 242 -3.85 -1.62 4.58
N ALA A 243 -4.97 -1.75 5.30
CA ALA A 243 -5.14 -1.24 6.67
C ALA A 243 -4.17 -1.90 7.66
N PHE A 244 -3.98 -3.23 7.56
CA PHE A 244 -2.98 -3.96 8.31
C PHE A 244 -1.58 -3.34 8.12
N PHE A 245 -1.15 -3.17 6.87
CA PHE A 245 0.20 -2.69 6.59
C PHE A 245 0.39 -1.21 6.94
N ALA A 246 -0.65 -0.39 6.78
CA ALA A 246 -0.65 1.01 7.23
C ALA A 246 -0.54 1.11 8.76
N THR A 247 -1.28 0.27 9.51
CA THR A 247 -1.21 0.21 10.97
C THR A 247 0.18 -0.22 11.43
N PHE A 248 0.74 -1.24 10.79
CA PHE A 248 2.10 -1.72 11.05
C PHE A 248 3.12 -0.58 10.88
N THR A 249 3.06 0.14 9.77
CA THR A 249 3.95 1.28 9.50
C THR A 249 3.77 2.41 10.50
N ALA A 250 2.52 2.75 10.86
CA ALA A 250 2.25 3.77 11.88
C ALA A 250 2.84 3.39 13.25
N GLY A 251 2.76 2.11 13.61
CA GLY A 251 3.39 1.58 14.82
C GLY A 251 4.91 1.72 14.82
N LEU A 252 5.56 1.42 13.69
CA LEU A 252 7.00 1.63 13.52
C LEU A 252 7.39 3.12 13.64
N ILE A 253 6.62 4.02 13.02
CA ILE A 253 6.84 5.46 13.11
C ILE A 253 6.75 5.95 14.56
N LYS A 254 5.84 5.38 15.35
CA LYS A 254 5.64 5.69 16.77
C LYS A 254 6.61 4.94 17.70
N ASN A 255 7.52 4.11 17.17
CA ASN A 255 8.46 3.27 17.92
C ASN A 255 7.79 2.35 18.96
N LEU A 256 6.65 1.76 18.61
CA LEU A 256 5.95 0.82 19.46
C LEU A 256 6.62 -0.58 19.43
N PRO A 257 6.44 -1.42 20.46
CA PRO A 257 6.92 -2.80 20.46
C PRO A 257 6.31 -3.64 19.33
N LEU A 258 7.10 -4.47 18.65
CA LEU A 258 6.67 -5.24 17.48
C LEU A 258 5.46 -6.14 17.74
N ASN A 259 5.39 -6.77 18.91
CA ASN A 259 4.24 -7.60 19.29
C ASN A 259 2.95 -6.79 19.41
N HIS A 260 3.03 -5.56 19.96
CA HIS A 260 1.91 -4.65 20.04
C HIS A 260 1.49 -4.15 18.65
N ILE A 261 2.47 -3.77 17.81
CA ILE A 261 2.21 -3.35 16.42
C ILE A 261 1.47 -4.47 15.67
N LEU A 262 1.97 -5.69 15.75
CA LEU A 262 1.40 -6.84 15.04
C LEU A 262 -0.05 -7.12 15.49
N SER A 263 -0.30 -7.11 16.81
CA SER A 263 -1.64 -7.30 17.37
C SER A 263 -2.62 -6.20 16.93
N LYS A 264 -2.20 -4.92 17.00
CA LYS A 264 -3.02 -3.79 16.54
C LYS A 264 -3.29 -3.82 15.06
N SER A 265 -2.32 -4.24 14.24
CA SER A 265 -2.52 -4.40 12.80
C SER A 265 -3.57 -5.46 12.48
N CYS A 266 -3.57 -6.57 13.22
CA CYS A 266 -4.62 -7.60 13.12
C CYS A 266 -5.99 -7.07 13.55
N GLU A 267 -6.07 -6.33 14.67
CA GLU A 267 -7.31 -5.74 15.17
C GLU A 267 -7.95 -4.79 14.15
N ILE A 268 -7.15 -3.88 13.59
CA ILE A 268 -7.63 -2.93 12.58
C ILE A 268 -8.05 -3.66 11.30
N ALA A 269 -7.27 -4.62 10.83
CA ALA A 269 -7.64 -5.41 9.64
C ALA A 269 -8.97 -6.15 9.85
N SER A 270 -9.17 -6.78 11.00
CA SER A 270 -10.44 -7.45 11.34
C SER A 270 -11.61 -6.48 11.40
N TYR A 271 -11.43 -5.30 12.00
CA TYR A 271 -12.47 -4.25 12.00
C TYR A 271 -12.87 -3.83 10.58
N ILE A 272 -11.88 -3.68 9.66
CA ILE A 272 -12.18 -3.32 8.27
C ILE A 272 -13.03 -4.40 7.59
N THR A 273 -12.83 -5.67 7.89
CA THR A 273 -13.64 -6.74 7.28
C THR A 273 -15.12 -6.70 7.69
N GLU A 274 -15.49 -6.01 8.76
CA GLU A 274 -16.88 -5.84 9.20
C GLU A 274 -17.62 -4.68 8.51
N THR A 275 -16.96 -4.00 7.57
CA THR A 275 -17.50 -2.85 6.85
C THR A 275 -17.41 -3.06 5.35
N GLN A 276 -18.31 -2.43 4.60
CA GLN A 276 -18.28 -2.49 3.14
C GLN A 276 -17.29 -1.48 2.57
N GLY A 277 -16.43 -1.91 1.63
CA GLY A 277 -15.50 -1.09 0.88
C GLY A 277 -14.17 -0.84 1.58
N ALA A 278 -13.18 -0.42 0.79
CA ALA A 278 -11.79 -0.32 1.21
C ALA A 278 -11.46 0.96 2.00
N ILE A 279 -12.26 2.01 1.87
CA ILE A 279 -12.00 3.34 2.45
C ILE A 279 -12.98 3.62 3.58
N VAL A 280 -12.60 3.25 4.79
CA VAL A 280 -13.42 3.35 6.00
C VAL A 280 -12.82 4.37 6.97
N ASN A 281 -13.67 5.13 7.62
CA ASN A 281 -13.25 5.99 8.72
C ASN A 281 -13.18 5.17 10.01
N LEU A 282 -11.99 5.05 10.58
CA LEU A 282 -11.79 4.38 11.85
C LEU A 282 -12.45 5.18 12.99
N PRO A 283 -13.09 4.53 13.95
CA PRO A 283 -13.56 5.17 15.17
C PRO A 283 -12.37 5.66 16.01
N GLN A 284 -12.60 6.65 16.87
CA GLN A 284 -11.52 7.35 17.59
C GLN A 284 -10.69 6.44 18.48
N ASN A 285 -11.30 5.43 19.11
CA ASN A 285 -10.60 4.43 19.93
C ASN A 285 -9.61 3.58 19.13
N LEU A 286 -9.89 3.29 17.85
CA LEU A 286 -8.99 2.53 17.00
C LEU A 286 -7.88 3.39 16.37
N LYS A 287 -8.06 4.71 16.26
CA LYS A 287 -7.01 5.65 15.80
C LYS A 287 -5.87 5.80 16.79
N ASN A 288 -6.10 5.47 18.05
CA ASN A 288 -5.07 5.56 19.08
C ASN A 288 -4.26 4.26 19.14
N LEU A 289 -3.04 4.30 18.63
CA LEU A 289 -2.10 3.17 18.65
C LEU A 289 -1.27 3.11 19.96
N LYS A 290 -1.59 3.93 20.98
CA LYS A 290 -0.84 3.91 22.24
C LYS A 290 -1.04 2.57 22.95
N TYR A 291 0.02 2.20 23.68
CA TYR A 291 0.07 1.02 24.56
C TYR A 291 -0.88 1.20 25.75
#